data_39aaa6920cc480b11b2d00a52a2486df
#
_entry.id   39aaa6920cc480b11b2d00a52a2486df
#
_cell.length_a   1.000
_cell.length_b   1.000
_cell.length_c   1.000
_cell.angle_alpha   90.00
_cell.angle_beta   90.00
_cell.angle_gamma   90.00
#
_symmetry.space_group_name_H-M   'P 1'
#
loop_
_entity.id
_entity.type
_entity.pdbx_description
1 polymer ?
#
loop_
_entity_poly.entity_id
_entity_poly.type
_entity_poly.pdbx_seq_one_letter_code
_entity_poly.pdbx_strand_id
1 'polypeptide(L)'
;MIDSKIFVYGTLRKRFHNHYLLDSSNFIGTAKTVEKYTMYTSGIPFVAKSPEISQITGEVYSVTPETLAWVDELESYNPHSPEKSWYVREEIEVLCDDGEKEKAFIYFNDKNTGRIVCSGDYALPRDDDSSYLNYFAYGSNINIERMLERVGEFSMRLPALLPDYKIAFNKNAYTFPPTTYANAVPEKNEVVKGALYKIPVSGLKILDLKEGVSGNHYYRKEVEVITLNGPVKAFTYFACDEAIIEGVEPSSWYRDLCNSPLPCMSNLKI
;
A
#
# COMPACT_ATOMS: atom_id res chain seq x y z
N MET A 1 0.03 -32.86 24.47
CA MET A 1 0.76 -31.98 23.53
C MET A 1 0.25 -30.56 23.76
N ILE A 2 1.10 -29.57 23.71
CA ILE A 2 0.67 -28.18 23.96
C ILE A 2 0.09 -27.64 22.64
N ASP A 3 -1.14 -27.14 22.70
CA ASP A 3 -1.78 -26.49 21.55
C ASP A 3 -1.09 -25.16 21.24
N SER A 4 -1.00 -24.83 19.96
CA SER A 4 -0.46 -23.55 19.48
C SER A 4 -1.59 -22.61 19.14
N LYS A 5 -1.35 -21.29 19.24
CA LYS A 5 -2.29 -20.29 18.75
C LYS A 5 -1.85 -19.81 17.37
N ILE A 6 -2.80 -19.74 16.44
CA ILE A 6 -2.58 -19.15 15.11
C ILE A 6 -3.51 -17.95 14.90
N PHE A 7 -2.98 -16.94 14.22
CA PHE A 7 -3.74 -15.78 13.77
C PHE A 7 -3.93 -15.86 12.25
N VAL A 8 -5.17 -15.99 11.82
CA VAL A 8 -5.53 -16.14 10.42
C VAL A 8 -6.24 -14.90 9.90
N TYR A 9 -5.74 -14.33 8.81
CA TYR A 9 -6.22 -13.07 8.24
C TYR A 9 -6.87 -13.21 6.86
N GLY A 10 -6.77 -14.38 6.25
CA GLY A 10 -7.17 -14.64 4.86
C GLY A 10 -8.21 -15.73 4.71
N THR A 11 -7.94 -16.65 3.80
CA THR A 11 -8.88 -17.71 3.38
C THR A 11 -9.16 -18.77 4.44
N LEU A 12 -8.38 -18.82 5.51
CA LEU A 12 -8.62 -19.66 6.69
C LEU A 12 -9.68 -19.09 7.65
N ARG A 13 -10.06 -17.81 7.53
CA ARG A 13 -11.11 -17.19 8.38
C ARG A 13 -12.48 -17.81 8.11
N LYS A 14 -13.40 -17.73 9.07
CA LYS A 14 -14.80 -18.13 8.92
C LYS A 14 -15.40 -17.59 7.63
N ARG A 15 -16.22 -18.38 6.96
CA ARG A 15 -16.90 -18.11 5.69
C ARG A 15 -16.01 -18.12 4.45
N PHE A 16 -14.73 -18.42 4.57
CA PHE A 16 -13.84 -18.63 3.43
C PHE A 16 -13.58 -20.12 3.19
N HIS A 17 -13.16 -20.45 1.97
CA HIS A 17 -13.10 -21.83 1.49
C HIS A 17 -12.10 -22.74 2.21
N ASN A 18 -11.03 -22.19 2.80
CA ASN A 18 -10.03 -23.00 3.54
C ASN A 18 -10.35 -23.13 5.04
N HIS A 19 -11.46 -22.54 5.52
CA HIS A 19 -11.81 -22.58 6.94
C HIS A 19 -12.03 -24.01 7.48
N TYR A 20 -12.42 -24.95 6.62
CA TYR A 20 -12.64 -26.35 7.00
C TYR A 20 -11.44 -26.99 7.72
N LEU A 21 -10.21 -26.51 7.47
CA LEU A 21 -9.01 -26.97 8.18
C LEU A 21 -9.03 -26.63 9.68
N LEU A 22 -9.85 -25.67 10.09
CA LEU A 22 -9.98 -25.20 11.46
C LEU A 22 -11.29 -25.60 12.13
N ASP A 23 -12.15 -26.40 11.48
CA ASP A 23 -13.47 -26.77 12.00
C ASP A 23 -13.40 -27.47 13.37
N SER A 24 -12.33 -28.23 13.63
CA SER A 24 -12.10 -28.90 14.91
C SER A 24 -11.29 -28.05 15.92
N SER A 25 -10.88 -26.85 15.55
CA SER A 25 -10.04 -25.97 16.36
C SER A 25 -10.87 -25.06 17.26
N ASN A 26 -10.31 -24.69 18.42
CA ASN A 26 -10.99 -23.81 19.34
C ASN A 26 -10.82 -22.33 18.89
N PHE A 27 -11.94 -21.72 18.50
CA PHE A 27 -11.98 -20.29 18.20
C PHE A 27 -11.84 -19.47 19.49
N ILE A 28 -10.81 -18.63 19.56
CA ILE A 28 -10.54 -17.75 20.71
C ILE A 28 -11.27 -16.43 20.54
N GLY A 29 -11.15 -15.79 19.36
CA GLY A 29 -11.80 -14.50 19.09
C GLY A 29 -11.35 -13.87 17.79
N THR A 30 -12.01 -12.77 17.44
CA THR A 30 -11.49 -11.83 16.45
C THR A 30 -10.43 -10.96 17.11
N ALA A 31 -9.44 -10.56 16.33
CA ALA A 31 -8.29 -9.79 16.83
C ALA A 31 -7.69 -8.89 15.76
N LYS A 32 -6.86 -7.95 16.21
CA LYS A 32 -5.97 -7.17 15.34
C LYS A 32 -4.53 -7.34 15.77
N THR A 33 -3.61 -7.29 14.82
CA THR A 33 -2.18 -7.24 15.16
C THR A 33 -1.88 -5.99 15.99
N VAL A 34 -0.97 -6.09 16.97
CA VAL A 34 -0.52 -4.93 17.74
C VAL A 34 0.29 -4.01 16.84
N GLU A 35 1.24 -4.59 16.10
CA GLU A 35 2.04 -3.87 15.12
C GLU A 35 1.27 -3.66 13.79
N LYS A 36 1.73 -2.68 13.03
CA LYS A 36 1.22 -2.43 11.68
C LYS A 36 2.00 -3.22 10.64
N TYR A 37 1.30 -3.69 9.64
CA TYR A 37 1.82 -4.42 8.49
C TYR A 37 1.12 -3.94 7.22
N THR A 38 1.56 -4.45 6.06
CA THR A 38 0.85 -4.21 4.80
C THR A 38 0.18 -5.48 4.31
N MET A 39 -1.12 -5.42 4.10
CA MET A 39 -1.85 -6.48 3.41
C MET A 39 -1.92 -6.19 1.92
N TYR A 40 -1.44 -7.12 1.11
CA TYR A 40 -1.59 -7.14 -0.34
C TYR A 40 -2.59 -8.22 -0.76
N THR A 41 -3.26 -8.03 -1.90
CA THR A 41 -4.11 -9.06 -2.49
C THR A 41 -3.96 -9.11 -4.01
N SER A 42 -3.85 -10.33 -4.52
CA SER A 42 -3.83 -10.67 -5.95
C SER A 42 -4.68 -11.93 -6.16
N GLY A 43 -5.92 -11.89 -5.63
CA GLY A 43 -6.82 -13.05 -5.51
C GLY A 43 -6.79 -13.70 -4.14
N ILE A 44 -5.60 -13.89 -3.55
CA ILE A 44 -5.39 -14.30 -2.16
C ILE A 44 -4.65 -13.20 -1.40
N PRO A 45 -4.79 -13.11 -0.05
CA PRO A 45 -4.12 -12.08 0.73
C PRO A 45 -2.70 -12.49 1.09
N PHE A 46 -1.81 -11.50 1.13
CA PHE A 46 -0.43 -11.58 1.63
C PHE A 46 -0.24 -10.51 2.69
N VAL A 47 0.44 -10.82 3.76
CA VAL A 47 0.86 -9.82 4.76
C VAL A 47 2.38 -9.70 4.72
N ALA A 48 2.85 -8.49 4.45
CA ALA A 48 4.27 -8.13 4.44
C ALA A 48 4.59 -7.24 5.64
N LYS A 49 5.81 -7.36 6.16
CA LYS A 49 6.26 -6.59 7.33
C LYS A 49 6.47 -5.10 7.02
N SER A 50 6.73 -4.78 5.77
CA SER A 50 7.03 -3.41 5.31
C SER A 50 6.33 -3.11 3.99
N PRO A 51 5.86 -1.84 3.81
CA PRO A 51 5.76 -0.76 4.80
C PRO A 51 4.69 -1.03 5.87
N GLU A 52 4.73 -0.31 6.99
CA GLU A 52 3.77 -0.42 8.09
C GLU A 52 2.51 0.44 7.82
N ILE A 53 1.47 -0.14 7.20
CA ILE A 53 0.29 0.60 6.78
C ILE A 53 -0.84 0.52 7.80
N SER A 54 -1.25 -0.70 8.17
CA SER A 54 -2.41 -0.92 9.03
C SER A 54 -2.22 -2.10 9.97
N GLN A 55 -2.95 -2.09 11.07
CA GLN A 55 -3.16 -3.30 11.85
C GLN A 55 -3.98 -4.29 11.02
N ILE A 56 -3.59 -5.55 11.04
CA ILE A 56 -4.26 -6.60 10.29
C ILE A 56 -5.39 -7.20 11.13
N THR A 57 -6.58 -7.24 10.58
CA THR A 57 -7.75 -7.87 11.21
C THR A 57 -7.82 -9.35 10.85
N GLY A 58 -8.04 -10.18 11.85
CA GLY A 58 -8.10 -11.63 11.68
C GLY A 58 -8.85 -12.34 12.81
N GLU A 59 -8.60 -13.63 12.91
CA GLU A 59 -9.21 -14.51 13.89
C GLU A 59 -8.11 -15.36 14.55
N VAL A 60 -8.24 -15.61 15.87
CA VAL A 60 -7.30 -16.43 16.64
C VAL A 60 -7.93 -17.78 16.94
N TYR A 61 -7.16 -18.83 16.71
CA TYR A 61 -7.54 -20.21 16.99
C TYR A 61 -6.46 -20.91 17.81
N SER A 62 -6.88 -21.74 18.77
CA SER A 62 -6.02 -22.74 19.40
C SER A 62 -6.09 -24.01 18.57
N VAL A 63 -4.95 -24.49 18.08
CA VAL A 63 -4.83 -25.60 17.15
C VAL A 63 -3.92 -26.68 17.70
N THR A 64 -4.25 -27.93 17.42
CA THR A 64 -3.37 -29.05 17.72
C THR A 64 -2.12 -29.03 16.84
N PRO A 65 -1.05 -29.72 17.23
CA PRO A 65 0.15 -29.86 16.37
C PRO A 65 -0.15 -30.45 14.99
N GLU A 66 -1.14 -31.34 14.89
CA GLU A 66 -1.57 -31.93 13.62
C GLU A 66 -2.25 -30.89 12.73
N THR A 67 -3.20 -30.12 13.29
CA THR A 67 -3.84 -29.00 12.56
C THR A 67 -2.82 -27.95 12.12
N LEU A 68 -1.86 -27.62 12.99
CA LEU A 68 -0.79 -26.67 12.65
C LEU A 68 0.04 -27.18 11.46
N ALA A 69 0.33 -28.48 11.39
CA ALA A 69 1.06 -29.06 10.27
C ALA A 69 0.27 -28.98 8.96
N TRP A 70 -1.06 -29.17 8.98
CA TRP A 70 -1.91 -28.99 7.79
C TRP A 70 -1.96 -27.54 7.32
N VAL A 71 -1.98 -26.59 8.26
CA VAL A 71 -1.90 -25.16 7.92
C VAL A 71 -0.53 -24.82 7.34
N ASP A 72 0.56 -25.34 7.91
CA ASP A 72 1.92 -25.19 7.36
C ASP A 72 2.00 -25.72 5.91
N GLU A 73 1.38 -26.86 5.62
CA GLU A 73 1.32 -27.42 4.26
C GLU A 73 0.54 -26.50 3.31
N LEU A 74 -0.66 -26.02 3.72
CA LEU A 74 -1.44 -25.08 2.94
C LEU A 74 -0.66 -23.80 2.59
N GLU A 75 0.07 -23.24 3.57
CA GLU A 75 0.86 -22.02 3.42
C GLU A 75 2.24 -22.29 2.75
N SER A 76 2.51 -23.54 2.38
CA SER A 76 3.80 -23.98 1.84
C SER A 76 4.97 -23.53 2.72
N TYR A 77 4.80 -23.64 4.03
CA TYR A 77 5.82 -23.36 5.03
C TYR A 77 6.54 -24.64 5.43
N ASN A 78 7.87 -24.61 5.38
CA ASN A 78 8.71 -25.72 5.85
C ASN A 78 9.49 -25.30 7.10
N PRO A 79 9.17 -25.83 8.29
CA PRO A 79 9.87 -25.47 9.53
C PRO A 79 11.37 -25.86 9.54
N HIS A 80 11.79 -26.80 8.68
CA HIS A 80 13.19 -27.21 8.54
C HIS A 80 13.98 -26.35 7.55
N SER A 81 13.32 -25.52 6.74
CA SER A 81 13.92 -24.63 5.74
C SER A 81 13.02 -23.42 5.52
N PRO A 82 12.82 -22.56 6.55
CA PRO A 82 11.90 -21.41 6.47
C PRO A 82 12.24 -20.44 5.34
N GLU A 83 13.51 -20.27 5.04
CA GLU A 83 14.01 -19.36 3.99
C GLU A 83 13.64 -19.80 2.57
N LYS A 84 13.21 -21.05 2.36
CA LYS A 84 12.73 -21.59 1.09
C LYS A 84 11.21 -21.65 0.99
N SER A 85 10.52 -21.30 2.06
CA SER A 85 9.08 -21.35 2.16
C SER A 85 8.42 -20.24 1.35
N TRP A 86 7.18 -20.49 0.93
CA TRP A 86 6.37 -19.46 0.24
C TRP A 86 5.88 -18.39 1.23
N TYR A 87 5.39 -18.82 2.40
CA TYR A 87 5.13 -18.00 3.56
C TYR A 87 6.12 -18.35 4.66
N VAL A 88 6.38 -17.39 5.55
CA VAL A 88 7.22 -17.59 6.73
C VAL A 88 6.35 -17.44 7.97
N ARG A 89 6.30 -18.48 8.81
CA ARG A 89 5.55 -18.47 10.05
C ARG A 89 6.35 -17.82 11.18
N GLU A 90 5.77 -16.82 11.84
CA GLU A 90 6.39 -16.12 12.98
C GLU A 90 5.37 -15.88 14.09
N GLU A 91 5.82 -15.77 15.32
CA GLU A 91 4.98 -15.39 16.46
C GLU A 91 4.87 -13.88 16.56
N ILE A 92 3.65 -13.38 16.73
CA ILE A 92 3.35 -11.95 16.93
C ILE A 92 2.41 -11.76 18.10
N GLU A 93 2.29 -10.51 18.59
CA GLU A 93 1.22 -10.11 19.51
C GLU A 93 -0.01 -9.63 18.74
N VAL A 94 -1.17 -10.07 19.18
CA VAL A 94 -2.47 -9.62 18.69
C VAL A 94 -3.33 -9.14 19.86
N LEU A 95 -4.19 -8.18 19.61
CA LEU A 95 -5.17 -7.66 20.56
C LEU A 95 -6.55 -8.20 20.16
N CYS A 96 -7.12 -9.02 21.00
CA CYS A 96 -8.47 -9.56 20.82
C CYS A 96 -9.57 -8.51 21.14
N ASP A 97 -10.78 -8.71 20.62
CA ASP A 97 -11.89 -7.77 20.81
C ASP A 97 -12.33 -7.65 22.28
N ASP A 98 -12.02 -8.63 23.12
CA ASP A 98 -12.23 -8.61 24.58
C ASP A 98 -11.18 -7.78 25.34
N GLY A 99 -10.18 -7.26 24.65
CA GLY A 99 -9.08 -6.44 25.19
C GLY A 99 -7.86 -7.24 25.65
N GLU A 100 -7.91 -8.57 25.60
CA GLU A 100 -6.78 -9.42 25.97
C GLU A 100 -5.73 -9.48 24.83
N LYS A 101 -4.46 -9.46 25.23
CA LYS A 101 -3.33 -9.67 24.30
C LYS A 101 -2.99 -11.15 24.23
N GLU A 102 -2.83 -11.64 23.01
CA GLU A 102 -2.46 -13.01 22.75
C GLU A 102 -1.20 -13.08 21.89
N LYS A 103 -0.38 -14.11 22.10
CA LYS A 103 0.69 -14.47 21.19
C LYS A 103 0.20 -15.57 20.25
N ALA A 104 0.34 -15.33 18.96
CA ALA A 104 -0.12 -16.27 17.94
C ALA A 104 0.82 -16.29 16.73
N PHE A 105 0.89 -17.44 16.06
CA PHE A 105 1.63 -17.54 14.79
C PHE A 105 0.84 -16.90 13.65
N ILE A 106 1.53 -16.09 12.86
CA ILE A 106 1.06 -15.53 11.59
C ILE A 106 1.96 -16.02 10.46
N TYR A 107 1.43 -16.02 9.22
CA TYR A 107 2.20 -16.34 8.02
C TYR A 107 2.45 -15.07 7.20
N PHE A 108 3.72 -14.66 7.10
CA PHE A 108 4.15 -13.52 6.31
C PHE A 108 4.60 -13.94 4.91
N ASN A 109 4.36 -13.05 3.95
CA ASN A 109 4.93 -13.18 2.62
C ASN A 109 5.27 -11.77 2.09
N ASP A 110 6.55 -11.50 1.89
CA ASP A 110 7.06 -10.20 1.45
C ASP A 110 6.88 -9.92 -0.05
N LYS A 111 5.98 -10.63 -0.72
CA LYS A 111 5.59 -10.32 -2.09
C LYS A 111 4.77 -9.03 -2.15
N ASN A 112 5.43 -7.96 -2.54
CA ASN A 112 4.84 -6.64 -2.71
C ASN A 112 4.09 -6.52 -4.05
N THR A 113 3.21 -7.48 -4.36
CA THR A 113 2.47 -7.53 -5.62
C THR A 113 0.97 -7.52 -5.37
N GLY A 114 0.23 -6.83 -6.24
CA GLY A 114 -1.21 -6.72 -6.14
C GLY A 114 -1.68 -5.42 -5.49
N ARG A 115 -2.95 -5.40 -5.11
CA ARG A 115 -3.60 -4.27 -4.48
C ARG A 115 -3.34 -4.26 -2.97
N ILE A 116 -3.07 -3.08 -2.40
CA ILE A 116 -3.00 -2.91 -0.95
C ILE A 116 -4.43 -2.86 -0.38
N VAL A 117 -4.65 -3.59 0.71
CA VAL A 117 -5.88 -3.55 1.51
C VAL A 117 -5.62 -2.63 2.71
N CYS A 118 -5.87 -1.34 2.53
CA CYS A 118 -5.53 -0.31 3.52
C CYS A 118 -6.28 -0.45 4.85
N SER A 119 -7.47 -1.06 4.84
CA SER A 119 -8.22 -1.39 6.06
C SER A 119 -7.53 -2.45 6.92
N GLY A 120 -6.61 -3.23 6.33
CA GLY A 120 -6.04 -4.41 6.97
C GLY A 120 -7.02 -5.58 7.14
N ASP A 121 -8.22 -5.49 6.59
CA ASP A 121 -9.25 -6.55 6.68
C ASP A 121 -9.62 -7.10 5.31
N TYR A 122 -9.22 -8.34 5.05
CA TYR A 122 -9.52 -9.05 3.80
C TYR A 122 -11.02 -9.34 3.61
N ALA A 123 -11.78 -9.45 4.70
CA ALA A 123 -13.20 -9.78 4.66
C ALA A 123 -14.12 -8.58 4.42
N LEU A 124 -13.61 -7.35 4.52
CA LEU A 124 -14.43 -6.18 4.21
C LEU A 124 -14.81 -6.16 2.72
N PRO A 125 -16.04 -5.71 2.37
CA PRO A 125 -16.45 -5.54 1.00
C PRO A 125 -15.42 -4.67 0.26
N ARG A 126 -15.05 -5.09 -0.95
CA ARG A 126 -14.26 -4.25 -1.83
C ARG A 126 -15.14 -3.09 -2.25
N ASP A 127 -14.66 -1.86 -1.98
CA ASP A 127 -15.43 -0.66 -2.31
C ASP A 127 -15.85 -0.66 -3.78
N ASP A 128 -17.07 -0.16 -4.02
CA ASP A 128 -17.56 0.11 -5.36
C ASP A 128 -16.59 1.06 -6.09
N ASP A 129 -16.22 0.68 -7.30
CA ASP A 129 -15.28 1.44 -8.15
C ASP A 129 -15.70 2.92 -8.37
N SER A 130 -17.00 3.22 -8.25
CA SER A 130 -17.58 4.57 -8.40
C SER A 130 -17.16 5.55 -7.30
N SER A 131 -16.76 5.04 -6.12
CA SER A 131 -16.31 5.85 -4.98
C SER A 131 -14.83 6.22 -5.04
N TYR A 132 -14.10 5.72 -6.02
CA TYR A 132 -12.65 5.89 -6.17
C TYR A 132 -12.29 6.53 -7.51
N LEU A 133 -11.15 7.20 -7.52
CA LEU A 133 -10.55 7.77 -8.72
C LEU A 133 -9.06 7.47 -8.81
N ASN A 134 -8.52 7.55 -10.01
CA ASN A 134 -7.12 7.33 -10.27
C ASN A 134 -6.32 8.62 -10.05
N TYR A 135 -5.24 8.54 -9.27
CA TYR A 135 -4.30 9.61 -9.01
C TYR A 135 -2.88 9.16 -9.35
N PHE A 136 -2.19 9.89 -10.19
CA PHE A 136 -0.79 9.64 -10.54
C PHE A 136 0.14 10.54 -9.72
N ALA A 137 0.99 9.91 -8.92
CA ALA A 137 2.01 10.56 -8.10
C ALA A 137 3.40 10.41 -8.73
N TYR A 138 4.09 11.53 -8.92
CA TYR A 138 5.47 11.58 -9.45
C TYR A 138 6.45 12.31 -8.52
N GLY A 139 5.95 12.97 -7.46
CA GLY A 139 6.73 13.68 -6.45
C GLY A 139 6.68 12.97 -5.10
N SER A 140 6.66 13.74 -4.01
CA SER A 140 6.69 13.19 -2.64
C SER A 140 5.53 12.25 -2.29
N ASN A 141 4.41 12.29 -3.04
CA ASN A 141 3.29 11.36 -2.86
C ASN A 141 3.58 9.94 -3.37
N ILE A 142 4.75 9.69 -3.97
CA ILE A 142 5.26 8.33 -4.21
C ILE A 142 5.46 7.60 -2.88
N ASN A 143 5.86 8.33 -1.84
CA ASN A 143 6.01 7.77 -0.50
C ASN A 143 4.65 7.34 0.05
N ILE A 144 4.54 6.07 0.42
CA ILE A 144 3.28 5.43 0.84
C ILE A 144 2.77 6.03 2.14
N GLU A 145 3.63 6.22 3.12
CA GLU A 145 3.27 6.76 4.45
C GLU A 145 2.72 8.16 4.31
N ARG A 146 3.43 9.01 3.56
CA ARG A 146 2.97 10.37 3.24
C ARG A 146 1.63 10.38 2.50
N MET A 147 1.43 9.45 1.57
CA MET A 147 0.18 9.34 0.84
C MET A 147 -0.98 8.96 1.77
N LEU A 148 -0.77 8.00 2.69
CA LEU A 148 -1.76 7.62 3.70
C LEU A 148 -2.07 8.75 4.68
N GLU A 149 -1.07 9.51 5.16
CA GLU A 149 -1.29 10.70 5.98
C GLU A 149 -2.21 11.73 5.30
N ARG A 150 -2.13 11.83 3.95
CA ARG A 150 -2.89 12.80 3.16
C ARG A 150 -4.32 12.34 2.86
N VAL A 151 -4.49 11.10 2.42
CA VAL A 151 -5.80 10.63 1.91
C VAL A 151 -6.48 9.61 2.81
N GLY A 152 -5.80 9.14 3.86
CA GLY A 152 -6.32 8.16 4.82
C GLY A 152 -6.26 6.73 4.32
N GLU A 153 -6.60 6.50 3.04
CA GLU A 153 -6.60 5.16 2.43
C GLU A 153 -6.42 5.23 0.91
N PHE A 154 -6.06 4.10 0.31
CA PHE A 154 -6.15 3.86 -1.13
C PHE A 154 -6.37 2.37 -1.40
N SER A 155 -7.10 2.05 -2.46
CA SER A 155 -7.46 0.65 -2.77
C SER A 155 -6.48 -0.04 -3.72
N MET A 156 -5.59 0.71 -4.38
CA MET A 156 -4.61 0.20 -5.34
C MET A 156 -3.39 1.13 -5.42
N ARG A 157 -2.21 0.54 -5.64
CA ARG A 157 -0.98 1.25 -5.98
C ARG A 157 -0.22 0.43 -7.03
N LEU A 158 -0.06 0.97 -8.23
CA LEU A 158 0.63 0.33 -9.36
C LEU A 158 1.75 1.22 -9.90
N PRO A 159 2.76 0.64 -10.55
CA PRO A 159 3.71 1.43 -11.33
C PRO A 159 3.00 2.03 -12.54
N ALA A 160 3.36 3.28 -12.88
CA ALA A 160 2.84 3.93 -14.07
C ALA A 160 3.87 4.88 -14.68
N LEU A 161 3.72 5.16 -15.97
CA LEU A 161 4.57 6.05 -16.76
C LEU A 161 3.70 7.17 -17.34
N LEU A 162 4.15 8.41 -17.20
CA LEU A 162 3.55 9.57 -17.86
C LEU A 162 4.44 9.96 -19.04
N PRO A 163 4.03 9.70 -20.29
CA PRO A 163 4.81 10.00 -21.49
C PRO A 163 4.81 11.49 -21.79
N ASP A 164 5.84 11.93 -22.52
CA ASP A 164 6.06 13.30 -22.98
C ASP A 164 6.17 14.36 -21.85
N TYR A 165 6.65 13.94 -20.68
CA TYR A 165 6.98 14.78 -19.54
C TYR A 165 8.31 14.40 -18.91
N LYS A 166 8.99 15.39 -18.32
CA LYS A 166 10.14 15.21 -17.43
C LYS A 166 9.90 15.79 -16.04
N ILE A 167 10.66 15.35 -15.04
CA ILE A 167 10.65 15.96 -13.71
C ILE A 167 11.56 17.18 -13.69
N ALA A 168 11.02 18.29 -13.19
CA ALA A 168 11.78 19.47 -12.78
C ALA A 168 11.54 19.75 -11.29
N PHE A 169 12.55 20.24 -10.59
CA PHE A 169 12.41 20.75 -9.23
C PHE A 169 12.41 22.27 -9.29
N ASN A 170 11.29 22.85 -9.73
CA ASN A 170 11.15 24.26 -9.98
C ASN A 170 9.87 24.89 -9.40
N LYS A 171 9.05 24.13 -8.68
CA LYS A 171 7.91 24.70 -7.97
C LYS A 171 8.36 25.30 -6.63
N ASN A 172 8.17 26.60 -6.44
CA ASN A 172 8.53 27.30 -5.20
C ASN A 172 7.79 26.71 -3.99
N ALA A 173 8.52 26.32 -2.95
CA ALA A 173 7.94 25.80 -1.70
C ALA A 173 7.42 26.90 -0.77
N TYR A 174 7.76 28.17 -1.05
CA TYR A 174 7.43 29.34 -0.22
C TYR A 174 7.94 29.22 1.23
N THR A 175 9.13 28.67 1.40
CA THR A 175 9.81 28.50 2.69
C THR A 175 11.06 29.37 2.82
N PHE A 176 11.58 29.47 4.04
CA PHE A 176 12.89 30.06 4.29
C PHE A 176 13.76 29.07 5.08
N PRO A 177 14.97 28.70 4.61
CA PRO A 177 15.55 29.11 3.31
C PRO A 177 14.68 28.60 2.12
N PRO A 178 14.81 29.23 0.94
CA PRO A 178 14.04 28.86 -0.23
C PRO A 178 14.39 27.43 -0.67
N THR A 179 13.38 26.67 -1.08
CA THR A 179 13.52 25.33 -1.66
C THR A 179 12.42 25.09 -2.69
N THR A 180 12.56 24.05 -3.48
CA THR A 180 11.62 23.71 -4.54
C THR A 180 11.00 22.34 -4.35
N TYR A 181 9.84 22.15 -5.00
CA TYR A 181 9.13 20.87 -5.10
C TYR A 181 9.12 20.37 -6.55
N ALA A 182 8.80 19.08 -6.70
CA ALA A 182 8.72 18.43 -8.00
C ALA A 182 7.55 18.98 -8.84
N ASN A 183 7.82 19.16 -10.11
CA ASN A 183 6.86 19.51 -11.14
C ASN A 183 7.10 18.63 -12.37
N ALA A 184 6.05 18.15 -13.02
CA ALA A 184 6.15 17.50 -14.32
C ALA A 184 6.00 18.57 -15.40
N VAL A 185 7.04 18.73 -16.22
CA VAL A 185 7.03 19.70 -17.31
C VAL A 185 6.98 18.98 -18.66
N PRO A 186 6.22 19.48 -19.65
CA PRO A 186 6.18 18.86 -20.97
C PRO A 186 7.58 18.75 -21.60
N GLU A 187 7.93 17.56 -22.04
CA GLU A 187 9.18 17.31 -22.77
C GLU A 187 8.98 16.10 -23.68
N LYS A 188 8.98 16.31 -24.98
CA LYS A 188 8.70 15.26 -25.98
C LYS A 188 9.72 14.12 -25.88
N ASN A 189 9.23 12.88 -25.92
CA ASN A 189 9.97 11.63 -25.80
C ASN A 189 10.62 11.37 -24.42
N GLU A 190 10.39 12.22 -23.44
CA GLU A 190 10.76 11.95 -22.04
C GLU A 190 9.59 11.25 -21.31
N VAL A 191 9.91 10.62 -20.18
CA VAL A 191 8.94 9.81 -19.45
C VAL A 191 9.11 10.02 -17.95
N VAL A 192 8.04 10.40 -17.30
CA VAL A 192 8.00 10.47 -15.83
C VAL A 192 7.53 9.14 -15.26
N LYS A 193 8.38 8.53 -14.42
CA LYS A 193 8.04 7.34 -13.64
C LYS A 193 7.32 7.73 -12.36
N GLY A 194 6.26 6.99 -12.01
CA GLY A 194 5.48 7.29 -10.82
C GLY A 194 4.63 6.13 -10.33
N ALA A 195 3.79 6.42 -9.36
CA ALA A 195 2.83 5.49 -8.80
C ALA A 195 1.39 5.93 -9.13
N LEU A 196 0.62 5.02 -9.70
CA LEU A 196 -0.82 5.18 -9.88
C LEU A 196 -1.53 4.65 -8.64
N TYR A 197 -2.26 5.51 -7.97
CA TYR A 197 -3.09 5.18 -6.83
C TYR A 197 -4.57 5.18 -7.22
N LYS A 198 -5.35 4.29 -6.62
CA LYS A 198 -6.80 4.37 -6.61
C LYS A 198 -7.24 4.87 -5.23
N ILE A 199 -7.62 6.15 -5.15
CA ILE A 199 -7.94 6.87 -3.91
C ILE A 199 -9.44 7.16 -3.81
N PRO A 200 -10.02 7.24 -2.60
CA PRO A 200 -11.40 7.67 -2.45
C PRO A 200 -11.60 9.09 -2.98
N VAL A 201 -12.78 9.38 -3.51
CA VAL A 201 -13.14 10.72 -4.01
C VAL A 201 -12.95 11.80 -2.95
N SER A 202 -13.20 11.49 -1.67
CA SER A 202 -12.94 12.38 -0.53
C SER A 202 -11.47 12.75 -0.40
N GLY A 203 -10.56 11.83 -0.71
CA GLY A 203 -9.11 12.04 -0.66
C GLY A 203 -8.63 13.08 -1.67
N LEU A 204 -9.34 13.24 -2.81
CA LEU A 204 -8.99 14.25 -3.81
C LEU A 204 -9.07 15.68 -3.25
N LYS A 205 -10.10 15.98 -2.44
CA LYS A 205 -10.24 17.30 -1.81
C LYS A 205 -9.08 17.60 -0.84
N ILE A 206 -8.62 16.55 -0.15
CA ILE A 206 -7.47 16.69 0.76
C ILE A 206 -6.19 16.90 -0.04
N LEU A 207 -5.99 16.19 -1.15
CA LEU A 207 -4.86 16.42 -2.05
C LEU A 207 -4.88 17.84 -2.60
N ASP A 208 -6.01 18.32 -3.10
CA ASP A 208 -6.15 19.71 -3.59
C ASP A 208 -5.71 20.75 -2.53
N LEU A 209 -6.09 20.52 -1.27
CA LEU A 209 -5.67 21.37 -0.16
C LEU A 209 -4.15 21.29 0.09
N LYS A 210 -3.59 20.07 0.12
CA LYS A 210 -2.15 19.84 0.36
C LYS A 210 -1.26 20.33 -0.78
N GLU A 211 -1.75 20.28 -2.01
CA GLU A 211 -1.06 20.80 -3.19
C GLU A 211 -1.31 22.30 -3.41
N GLY A 212 -2.15 22.93 -2.56
CA GLY A 212 -2.39 24.38 -2.59
C GLY A 212 -3.12 24.85 -3.84
N VAL A 213 -4.07 24.06 -4.35
CA VAL A 213 -4.82 24.40 -5.58
C VAL A 213 -5.53 25.74 -5.46
N SER A 214 -6.15 26.03 -4.31
CA SER A 214 -6.83 27.31 -4.05
C SER A 214 -5.88 28.51 -3.96
N GLY A 215 -4.60 28.28 -3.73
CA GLY A 215 -3.55 29.31 -3.66
C GLY A 215 -2.70 29.40 -4.93
N ASN A 216 -3.13 28.82 -6.04
CA ASN A 216 -2.40 28.78 -7.31
C ASN A 216 -0.97 28.22 -7.19
N HIS A 217 -0.77 27.24 -6.27
CA HIS A 217 0.51 26.55 -6.16
C HIS A 217 0.63 25.47 -7.24
N TYR A 218 -0.36 24.59 -7.32
CA TYR A 218 -0.53 23.59 -8.37
C TYR A 218 -1.95 23.65 -8.91
N TYR A 219 -2.12 23.20 -10.15
CA TYR A 219 -3.43 22.91 -10.71
C TYR A 219 -3.55 21.41 -11.02
N ARG A 220 -4.74 20.89 -10.89
CA ARG A 220 -5.05 19.50 -11.18
C ARG A 220 -5.46 19.34 -12.64
N LYS A 221 -4.96 18.31 -13.30
CA LYS A 221 -5.29 17.96 -14.68
C LYS A 221 -5.43 16.46 -14.83
N GLU A 222 -6.37 16.02 -15.69
CA GLU A 222 -6.45 14.64 -16.14
C GLU A 222 -5.35 14.39 -17.19
N VAL A 223 -4.66 13.27 -17.04
CA VAL A 223 -3.61 12.78 -17.95
C VAL A 223 -3.85 11.31 -18.26
N GLU A 224 -3.26 10.82 -19.34
CA GLU A 224 -3.18 9.41 -19.64
C GLU A 224 -1.81 8.88 -19.20
N VAL A 225 -1.79 7.85 -18.36
CA VAL A 225 -0.59 7.16 -17.90
C VAL A 225 -0.59 5.72 -18.39
N ILE A 226 0.59 5.18 -18.66
CA ILE A 226 0.75 3.81 -19.13
C ILE A 226 1.01 2.90 -17.94
N THR A 227 0.24 1.84 -17.81
CA THR A 227 0.38 0.76 -16.82
C THR A 227 0.65 -0.57 -17.49
N LEU A 228 0.94 -1.61 -16.70
CA LEU A 228 1.07 -2.98 -17.22
C LEU A 228 -0.20 -3.50 -17.92
N ASN A 229 -1.35 -2.92 -17.58
CA ASN A 229 -2.65 -3.29 -18.15
C ASN A 229 -3.10 -2.34 -19.28
N GLY A 230 -2.19 -1.48 -19.77
CA GLY A 230 -2.46 -0.49 -20.81
C GLY A 230 -2.66 0.94 -20.27
N PRO A 231 -3.11 1.87 -21.14
CA PRO A 231 -3.31 3.25 -20.78
C PRO A 231 -4.48 3.44 -19.81
N VAL A 232 -4.32 4.34 -18.85
CA VAL A 232 -5.32 4.66 -17.82
C VAL A 232 -5.38 6.17 -17.63
N LYS A 233 -6.59 6.72 -17.58
CA LYS A 233 -6.81 8.11 -17.19
C LYS A 233 -6.65 8.28 -15.69
N ALA A 234 -5.89 9.31 -15.30
CA ALA A 234 -5.62 9.63 -13.91
C ALA A 234 -5.50 11.14 -13.72
N PHE A 235 -5.84 11.63 -12.53
CA PHE A 235 -5.51 12.99 -12.16
C PHE A 235 -4.07 13.09 -11.68
N THR A 236 -3.43 14.22 -11.98
CA THR A 236 -2.14 14.61 -11.38
C THR A 236 -2.08 16.13 -11.24
N TYR A 237 -1.03 16.65 -10.60
CA TYR A 237 -0.85 18.06 -10.33
C TYR A 237 0.34 18.61 -11.10
N PHE A 238 0.18 19.83 -11.62
CA PHE A 238 1.23 20.59 -12.32
C PHE A 238 1.37 21.94 -11.62
N ALA A 239 2.60 22.44 -11.50
CA ALA A 239 2.82 23.75 -10.90
C ALA A 239 2.19 24.85 -11.77
N CYS A 240 1.54 25.83 -11.12
CA CYS A 240 1.10 27.05 -11.80
C CYS A 240 2.30 27.89 -12.20
N ASP A 241 2.21 28.64 -13.30
CA ASP A 241 3.33 29.43 -13.83
C ASP A 241 3.85 30.44 -12.79
N GLU A 242 2.95 31.04 -12.01
CA GLU A 242 3.29 31.98 -10.94
C GLU A 242 4.02 31.34 -9.76
N ALA A 243 3.95 30.01 -9.65
CA ALA A 243 4.63 29.27 -8.61
C ALA A 243 6.00 28.71 -9.05
N ILE A 244 6.45 29.00 -10.28
CA ILE A 244 7.75 28.54 -10.78
C ILE A 244 8.87 29.46 -10.27
N ILE A 245 9.98 28.85 -9.88
CA ILE A 245 11.22 29.54 -9.51
C ILE A 245 12.42 28.76 -10.08
N GLU A 246 13.38 29.47 -10.61
CA GLU A 246 14.59 28.89 -11.20
C GLU A 246 15.80 29.01 -10.29
N GLY A 247 16.77 28.11 -10.42
CA GLY A 247 18.06 28.19 -9.71
C GLY A 247 18.00 27.85 -8.21
N VAL A 248 16.91 27.29 -7.73
CA VAL A 248 16.75 26.85 -6.33
C VAL A 248 16.62 25.33 -6.27
N GLU A 249 17.44 24.70 -5.44
CA GLU A 249 17.45 23.25 -5.28
C GLU A 249 16.40 22.77 -4.27
N PRO A 250 15.84 21.56 -4.46
CA PRO A 250 15.00 20.93 -3.45
C PRO A 250 15.83 20.51 -2.22
N SER A 251 15.20 20.55 -1.04
CA SER A 251 15.82 20.04 0.18
C SER A 251 16.11 18.53 0.08
N SER A 252 17.13 18.06 0.81
CA SER A 252 17.49 16.63 0.82
C SER A 252 16.32 15.74 1.25
N TRP A 253 15.66 16.08 2.34
CA TRP A 253 14.51 15.30 2.84
C TRP A 253 13.39 15.19 1.81
N TYR A 254 13.14 16.22 0.99
CA TYR A 254 12.13 16.19 -0.05
C TYR A 254 12.55 15.29 -1.22
N ARG A 255 13.84 15.34 -1.61
CA ARG A 255 14.40 14.41 -2.60
C ARG A 255 14.25 12.94 -2.15
N ASP A 256 14.51 12.67 -0.86
CA ASP A 256 14.38 11.32 -0.29
C ASP A 256 12.93 10.81 -0.41
N LEU A 257 11.93 11.65 -0.15
CA LEU A 257 10.52 11.31 -0.37
C LEU A 257 10.21 11.01 -1.84
N CYS A 258 10.75 11.80 -2.77
CA CYS A 258 10.56 11.57 -4.21
C CYS A 258 11.29 10.31 -4.72
N ASN A 259 12.36 9.89 -4.04
CA ASN A 259 13.11 8.67 -4.32
C ASN A 259 12.56 7.43 -3.59
N SER A 260 11.40 7.55 -2.93
CA SER A 260 10.77 6.38 -2.30
C SER A 260 10.55 5.24 -3.29
N PRO A 261 10.60 3.97 -2.84
CA PRO A 261 10.46 2.83 -3.73
C PRO A 261 9.16 2.88 -4.53
N LEU A 262 9.28 2.78 -5.85
CA LEU A 262 8.14 2.58 -6.75
C LEU A 262 7.74 1.10 -6.74
N PRO A 263 6.48 0.78 -7.07
CA PRO A 263 6.10 -0.59 -7.39
C PRO A 263 6.99 -1.15 -8.49
N CYS A 264 7.15 -2.48 -8.55
CA CYS A 264 8.04 -3.12 -9.53
C CYS A 264 7.71 -2.68 -10.97
N MET A 265 8.70 -2.10 -11.65
CA MET A 265 8.58 -1.56 -13.03
C MET A 265 9.18 -2.46 -14.10
N SER A 266 9.69 -3.67 -13.75
CA SER A 266 10.51 -4.49 -14.64
C SER A 266 9.86 -4.86 -15.99
N ASN A 267 8.53 -4.85 -16.06
CA ASN A 267 7.76 -5.19 -17.27
C ASN A 267 7.03 -3.99 -17.89
N LEU A 268 7.21 -2.78 -17.36
CA LEU A 268 6.53 -1.59 -17.84
C LEU A 268 7.41 -0.88 -18.89
N LYS A 269 6.91 -0.80 -20.14
CA LYS A 269 7.57 -0.16 -21.27
C LYS A 269 6.58 0.75 -22.00
N ILE A 270 7.08 1.84 -22.55
CA ILE A 270 6.39 2.67 -23.56
C ILE A 270 6.73 2.19 -24.93
#